data_78d741c7e52f34399fe7be4132690823
#
_entry.id   78d741c7e52f34399fe7be4132690823
#
_cell.length_a   1.000
_cell.length_b   1.000
_cell.length_c   1.000
_cell.angle_alpha   90.00
_cell.angle_beta   90.00
_cell.angle_gamma   90.00
#
_symmetry.space_group_name_H-M   'P 1'
#
loop_
_entity.id
_entity.type
_entity.pdbx_description
1 polymer ?
#
loop_
_entity_poly.entity_id
_entity_poly.type
_entity_poly.pdbx_seq_one_letter_code
_entity_poly.pdbx_strand_id
1 'polypeptide(L)'
;MGVSVINPTNGETVTVINMMTSAAWADFLKDMGKTWMTFAPMLTVPICTLGMAVATHSGMLNAALKSAGATANEWKMALIVAFIGVLANLAGDAAFIVFPPLVAMLYVSSNRNPLDGLFLAYGSVSIGFGANLLPGSVDASLAALTEAAAQTMDPSYTASPVMGWYFMFVSSFITMFLCAFVSLKVVEPRLKRENLGTSGIKPNEEYTPMTDLERKALKGGLLGIAAVLIVCAILCLPGLPFQAPEGGTIMTGYLFKCIPTIIFALFFVSGYVYGKIAGTIKKFGDTIPMMQKELGTLASFFLICFFAFQFISVFGSSKIATVIAVICGGGLNGLGLPAPILMGLFVVLTAFINLFMGSANGKWALLASIFVPMFMIAGVNPASVQVAYRMGDGITNNICPTLAYLAILLGYAQQYEPRAKTGTCIAYQLPYTLIAGGVWIVFLMIWIALGIPMGPGYAPTL
;
A
#
# COMPACT_ATOMS: atom_id res chain seq x y z
N MET A 1 -2.00 -4.14 -41.22
CA MET A 1 -1.39 -3.39 -40.07
C MET A 1 -0.21 -4.21 -39.58
N GLY A 2 1.02 -3.86 -39.96
CA GLY A 2 2.18 -4.69 -39.64
C GLY A 2 3.23 -3.90 -38.85
N VAL A 3 2.84 -3.36 -37.68
CA VAL A 3 3.86 -2.80 -36.78
C VAL A 3 4.60 -3.97 -36.16
N SER A 4 5.88 -4.07 -36.46
CA SER A 4 6.79 -5.09 -35.94
C SER A 4 7.98 -4.40 -35.27
N VAL A 5 8.44 -4.96 -34.16
CA VAL A 5 9.64 -4.51 -33.45
C VAL A 5 10.50 -5.72 -33.11
N ILE A 6 11.80 -5.50 -32.98
CA ILE A 6 12.72 -6.54 -32.49
C ILE A 6 12.79 -6.41 -30.97
N ASN A 7 12.41 -7.47 -30.27
CA ASN A 7 12.52 -7.49 -28.80
C ASN A 7 14.01 -7.55 -28.39
N PRO A 8 14.54 -6.54 -27.70
CA PRO A 8 15.95 -6.48 -27.34
C PRO A 8 16.38 -7.56 -26.35
N THR A 9 15.43 -8.20 -25.65
CA THR A 9 15.72 -9.21 -24.61
C THR A 9 16.04 -10.57 -25.22
N ASN A 10 15.38 -10.95 -26.32
CA ASN A 10 15.53 -12.28 -26.96
C ASN A 10 15.81 -12.23 -28.46
N GLY A 11 15.85 -11.04 -29.09
CA GLY A 11 16.09 -10.85 -30.51
C GLY A 11 14.92 -11.25 -31.42
N GLU A 12 13.78 -11.65 -30.91
CA GLU A 12 12.64 -12.07 -31.72
C GLU A 12 11.87 -10.89 -32.29
N THR A 13 11.37 -11.06 -33.52
CA THR A 13 10.47 -10.08 -34.13
C THR A 13 9.05 -10.25 -33.58
N VAL A 14 8.57 -9.24 -32.87
CA VAL A 14 7.21 -9.18 -32.33
C VAL A 14 6.34 -8.35 -33.27
N THR A 15 5.27 -8.94 -33.79
CA THR A 15 4.30 -8.27 -34.68
C THR A 15 2.95 -8.15 -33.95
N VAL A 16 2.30 -7.00 -34.09
CA VAL A 16 0.93 -6.79 -33.54
C VAL A 16 -0.04 -7.77 -34.19
N ILE A 17 -0.79 -8.50 -33.32
CA ILE A 17 -1.82 -9.44 -33.72
C ILE A 17 -3.18 -8.74 -33.77
N ASN A 18 -3.93 -8.93 -34.83
CA ASN A 18 -5.28 -8.39 -34.95
C ASN A 18 -6.28 -9.20 -34.13
N MET A 19 -6.72 -8.62 -33.01
CA MET A 19 -7.71 -9.23 -32.11
C MET A 19 -9.17 -8.96 -32.54
N MET A 20 -9.39 -8.27 -33.67
CA MET A 20 -10.74 -7.99 -34.20
C MET A 20 -11.24 -9.07 -35.18
N THR A 21 -10.57 -10.21 -35.22
CA THR A 21 -11.00 -11.37 -36.00
C THR A 21 -12.09 -12.16 -35.31
N SER A 22 -12.98 -12.82 -36.06
CA SER A 22 -14.06 -13.65 -35.52
C SER A 22 -13.53 -14.76 -34.58
N ALA A 23 -12.39 -15.38 -34.93
CA ALA A 23 -11.75 -16.42 -34.12
C ALA A 23 -11.25 -15.86 -32.79
N ALA A 24 -10.57 -14.69 -32.79
CA ALA A 24 -10.07 -14.07 -31.58
C ALA A 24 -11.21 -13.66 -30.64
N TRP A 25 -12.33 -13.17 -31.19
CA TRP A 25 -13.53 -12.87 -30.41
C TRP A 25 -14.15 -14.12 -29.80
N ALA A 26 -14.23 -15.22 -30.56
CA ALA A 26 -14.76 -16.47 -30.04
C ALA A 26 -13.92 -17.03 -28.88
N ASP A 27 -12.60 -17.00 -29.00
CA ASP A 27 -11.69 -17.42 -27.93
C ASP A 27 -11.79 -16.49 -26.69
N PHE A 28 -11.85 -15.18 -26.90
CA PHE A 28 -12.03 -14.21 -25.82
C PHE A 28 -13.32 -14.49 -25.03
N LEU A 29 -14.46 -14.63 -25.71
CA LEU A 29 -15.75 -14.89 -25.05
C LEU A 29 -15.77 -16.25 -24.35
N LYS A 30 -15.20 -17.29 -24.97
CA LYS A 30 -15.12 -18.64 -24.39
C LYS A 30 -14.29 -18.67 -23.11
N ASP A 31 -13.17 -17.97 -23.09
CA ASP A 31 -12.21 -18.05 -21.99
C ASP A 31 -12.39 -16.93 -20.95
N MET A 32 -13.35 -16.00 -21.13
CA MET A 32 -13.56 -14.84 -20.25
C MET A 32 -13.71 -15.23 -18.77
N GLY A 33 -14.50 -16.23 -18.45
CA GLY A 33 -14.70 -16.70 -17.07
C GLY A 33 -13.44 -17.36 -16.48
N LYS A 34 -12.77 -18.23 -17.27
CA LYS A 34 -11.51 -18.86 -16.87
C LYS A 34 -10.42 -17.83 -16.65
N THR A 35 -10.27 -16.90 -17.57
CA THR A 35 -9.33 -15.78 -17.49
C THR A 35 -9.49 -15.02 -16.19
N TRP A 36 -10.71 -14.65 -15.80
CA TRP A 36 -10.97 -13.97 -14.55
C TRP A 36 -10.59 -14.81 -13.30
N MET A 37 -11.03 -16.09 -13.27
CA MET A 37 -10.81 -16.96 -12.10
C MET A 37 -9.35 -17.35 -11.89
N THR A 38 -8.54 -17.38 -12.96
CA THR A 38 -7.09 -17.69 -12.88
C THR A 38 -6.22 -16.46 -12.62
N PHE A 39 -6.81 -15.29 -12.56
CA PHE A 39 -6.07 -14.07 -12.26
C PHE A 39 -5.51 -14.11 -10.83
N ALA A 40 -4.20 -14.01 -10.67
CA ALA A 40 -3.52 -14.19 -9.39
C ALA A 40 -4.09 -13.36 -8.22
N PRO A 41 -4.50 -12.09 -8.39
CA PRO A 41 -5.15 -11.31 -7.34
C PRO A 41 -6.43 -11.94 -6.78
N MET A 42 -7.17 -12.69 -7.59
CA MET A 42 -8.40 -13.38 -7.16
C MET A 42 -8.12 -14.50 -6.14
N LEU A 43 -6.90 -15.01 -6.12
CA LEU A 43 -6.46 -16.05 -5.18
C LEU A 43 -5.85 -15.42 -3.92
N THR A 44 -4.97 -14.44 -4.07
CA THR A 44 -4.13 -13.92 -2.99
C THR A 44 -4.84 -12.89 -2.11
N VAL A 45 -5.58 -11.96 -2.72
CA VAL A 45 -6.20 -10.85 -1.98
C VAL A 45 -7.28 -11.31 -1.00
N PRO A 46 -8.24 -12.18 -1.38
CA PRO A 46 -9.24 -12.66 -0.42
C PRO A 46 -8.63 -13.34 0.79
N ILE A 47 -7.58 -14.19 0.60
CA ILE A 47 -6.91 -14.87 1.70
C ILE A 47 -6.33 -13.87 2.69
N CYS A 48 -5.55 -12.89 2.22
CA CYS A 48 -4.97 -11.86 3.08
C CYS A 48 -6.06 -11.06 3.81
N THR A 49 -7.11 -10.67 3.08
CA THR A 49 -8.22 -9.88 3.62
C THR A 49 -9.00 -10.61 4.71
N LEU A 50 -9.23 -11.92 4.58
CA LEU A 50 -9.90 -12.73 5.61
C LEU A 50 -9.14 -12.70 6.95
N GLY A 51 -7.80 -12.77 6.93
CA GLY A 51 -7.00 -12.63 8.15
C GLY A 51 -7.12 -11.25 8.77
N MET A 52 -6.97 -10.21 7.94
CA MET A 52 -7.07 -8.81 8.38
C MET A 52 -8.45 -8.46 8.94
N ALA A 53 -9.52 -9.06 8.42
CA ALA A 53 -10.89 -8.87 8.90
C ALA A 53 -11.01 -9.12 10.42
N VAL A 54 -10.38 -10.19 10.91
CA VAL A 54 -10.43 -10.53 12.33
C VAL A 54 -9.65 -9.51 13.17
N ALA A 55 -8.47 -9.07 12.72
CA ALA A 55 -7.70 -8.04 13.40
C ALA A 55 -8.44 -6.68 13.45
N THR A 56 -9.11 -6.31 12.35
CA THR A 56 -9.87 -5.06 12.25
C THR A 56 -11.12 -5.10 13.12
N HIS A 57 -11.97 -6.10 12.91
CA HIS A 57 -13.29 -6.14 13.56
C HIS A 57 -13.26 -6.65 15.01
N SER A 58 -12.16 -7.27 15.47
CA SER A 58 -11.95 -7.53 16.91
C SER A 58 -11.71 -6.26 17.72
N GLY A 59 -11.31 -5.16 17.07
CA GLY A 59 -10.91 -3.90 17.70
C GLY A 59 -9.39 -3.79 17.94
N MET A 60 -8.58 -4.79 17.52
CA MET A 60 -7.13 -4.79 17.73
C MET A 60 -6.46 -3.59 17.06
N LEU A 61 -6.82 -3.27 15.80
CA LEU A 61 -6.25 -2.14 15.10
C LEU A 61 -6.61 -0.81 15.78
N ASN A 62 -7.87 -0.65 16.22
CA ASN A 62 -8.29 0.54 16.99
C ASN A 62 -7.51 0.68 18.31
N ALA A 63 -7.28 -0.42 19.04
CA ALA A 63 -6.47 -0.39 20.25
C ALA A 63 -5.00 -0.04 19.95
N ALA A 64 -4.45 -0.54 18.85
CA ALA A 64 -3.11 -0.15 18.39
C ALA A 64 -3.04 1.36 18.10
N LEU A 65 -4.06 1.94 17.45
CA LEU A 65 -4.15 3.38 17.20
C LEU A 65 -4.25 4.18 18.50
N LYS A 66 -5.09 3.74 19.46
CA LYS A 66 -5.20 4.37 20.80
C LYS A 66 -3.90 4.26 21.63
N SER A 67 -3.01 3.31 21.31
CA SER A 67 -1.76 3.11 22.05
C SER A 67 -0.79 4.29 21.94
N ALA A 68 -1.02 5.23 21.01
CA ALA A 68 -0.26 6.47 20.89
C ALA A 68 -0.19 7.24 22.21
N GLY A 69 -1.27 7.22 22.99
CA GLY A 69 -1.35 7.85 24.33
C GLY A 69 -1.02 9.34 24.31
N ALA A 70 -1.53 10.07 25.29
CA ALA A 70 -1.15 11.47 25.49
C ALA A 70 0.27 11.55 26.11
N THR A 71 1.13 12.41 25.55
CA THR A 71 2.46 12.71 26.10
C THR A 71 2.72 14.22 26.06
N ALA A 72 3.36 14.74 27.11
CA ALA A 72 3.72 16.16 27.19
C ALA A 72 4.82 16.57 26.20
N ASN A 73 5.61 15.61 25.69
CA ASN A 73 6.68 15.88 24.73
C ASN A 73 6.12 15.95 23.30
N GLU A 74 6.15 17.13 22.69
CA GLU A 74 5.62 17.39 21.36
C GLU A 74 6.23 16.49 20.28
N TRP A 75 7.56 16.30 20.29
CA TRP A 75 8.25 15.44 19.36
C TRP A 75 7.86 13.97 19.51
N LYS A 76 7.82 13.48 20.75
CA LYS A 76 7.42 12.10 21.01
C LYS A 76 5.99 11.84 20.54
N MET A 77 5.08 12.79 20.80
CA MET A 77 3.69 12.66 20.38
C MET A 77 3.57 12.66 18.85
N ALA A 78 4.20 13.61 18.18
CA ALA A 78 4.16 13.68 16.73
C ALA A 78 4.79 12.44 16.06
N LEU A 79 5.91 11.93 16.60
CA LEU A 79 6.55 10.71 16.10
C LEU A 79 5.66 9.47 16.28
N ILE A 80 5.05 9.31 17.47
CA ILE A 80 4.15 8.18 17.74
C ILE A 80 2.93 8.25 16.82
N VAL A 81 2.31 9.42 16.68
CA VAL A 81 1.17 9.63 15.79
C VAL A 81 1.55 9.35 14.35
N ALA A 82 2.66 9.90 13.86
CA ALA A 82 3.13 9.65 12.50
C ALA A 82 3.42 8.16 12.26
N PHE A 83 4.06 7.48 13.22
CA PHE A 83 4.36 6.06 13.12
C PHE A 83 3.10 5.20 13.04
N ILE A 84 2.14 5.47 13.94
CA ILE A 84 0.86 4.75 13.94
C ILE A 84 0.07 5.06 12.65
N GLY A 85 0.10 6.32 12.18
CA GLY A 85 -0.52 6.70 10.91
C GLY A 85 0.04 5.91 9.71
N VAL A 86 1.35 5.78 9.63
CA VAL A 86 2.00 4.95 8.59
C VAL A 86 1.55 3.49 8.70
N LEU A 87 1.50 2.93 9.92
CA LEU A 87 1.04 1.56 10.15
C LEU A 87 -0.46 1.38 9.92
N ALA A 88 -1.25 2.43 10.16
CA ALA A 88 -2.70 2.39 10.01
C ALA A 88 -3.14 2.06 8.58
N ASN A 89 -2.26 2.25 7.59
CA ASN A 89 -2.51 1.83 6.21
C ASN A 89 -2.83 0.32 6.08
N LEU A 90 -2.38 -0.51 7.02
CA LEU A 90 -2.78 -1.91 7.10
C LEU A 90 -4.30 -2.09 7.31
N ALA A 91 -4.97 -1.10 7.91
CA ALA A 91 -6.43 -1.07 8.02
C ALA A 91 -7.13 -0.56 6.75
N GLY A 92 -6.37 -0.27 5.69
CA GLY A 92 -6.90 0.25 4.43
C GLY A 92 -7.66 1.56 4.61
N ASP A 93 -8.79 1.67 3.95
CA ASP A 93 -9.62 2.88 3.91
C ASP A 93 -10.15 3.33 5.29
N ALA A 94 -10.37 2.39 6.21
CA ALA A 94 -10.82 2.70 7.56
C ALA A 94 -9.83 3.59 8.33
N ALA A 95 -8.54 3.53 8.01
CA ALA A 95 -7.52 4.37 8.63
C ALA A 95 -7.79 5.87 8.41
N PHE A 96 -8.20 6.26 7.21
CA PHE A 96 -8.52 7.66 6.88
C PHE A 96 -9.77 8.20 7.61
N ILE A 97 -10.66 7.29 8.02
CA ILE A 97 -11.92 7.65 8.68
C ILE A 97 -11.72 7.71 10.20
N VAL A 98 -11.05 6.70 10.77
CA VAL A 98 -11.00 6.50 12.23
C VAL A 98 -9.83 7.23 12.88
N PHE A 99 -8.66 7.20 12.27
CA PHE A 99 -7.44 7.69 12.92
C PHE A 99 -7.36 9.21 13.07
N PRO A 100 -7.65 10.04 12.03
CA PRO A 100 -7.54 11.48 12.15
C PRO A 100 -8.38 12.10 13.29
N PRO A 101 -9.69 11.78 13.44
CA PRO A 101 -10.48 12.35 14.54
C PRO A 101 -9.98 11.89 15.93
N LEU A 102 -9.51 10.64 16.07
CA LEU A 102 -8.92 10.17 17.33
C LEU A 102 -7.69 11.00 17.71
N VAL A 103 -6.82 11.31 16.74
CA VAL A 103 -5.63 12.12 17.00
C VAL A 103 -6.01 13.58 17.29
N ALA A 104 -7.01 14.13 16.60
CA ALA A 104 -7.50 15.47 16.93
C ALA A 104 -7.97 15.57 18.38
N MET A 105 -8.75 14.59 18.86
CA MET A 105 -9.19 14.51 20.27
C MET A 105 -8.00 14.32 21.24
N LEU A 106 -7.00 13.51 20.85
CA LEU A 106 -5.77 13.34 21.62
C LEU A 106 -5.01 14.67 21.77
N TYR A 107 -4.95 15.49 20.70
CA TYR A 107 -4.32 16.80 20.72
C TYR A 107 -5.09 17.79 21.63
N VAL A 108 -6.43 17.79 21.54
CA VAL A 108 -7.27 18.57 22.49
C VAL A 108 -6.99 18.19 23.94
N SER A 109 -6.98 16.89 24.28
CA SER A 109 -6.71 16.40 25.64
C SER A 109 -5.29 16.75 26.14
N SER A 110 -4.36 16.99 25.20
CA SER A 110 -2.99 17.41 25.47
C SER A 110 -2.78 18.91 25.39
N ASN A 111 -3.87 19.70 25.33
CA ASN A 111 -3.86 21.17 25.18
C ASN A 111 -3.09 21.64 23.93
N ARG A 112 -3.21 20.91 22.83
CA ARG A 112 -2.58 21.20 21.52
C ARG A 112 -3.64 21.47 20.47
N ASN A 113 -3.21 22.08 19.35
CA ASN A 113 -4.11 22.41 18.25
C ASN A 113 -4.66 21.13 17.58
N PRO A 114 -5.97 20.89 17.61
CA PRO A 114 -6.59 19.68 17.05
C PRO A 114 -6.39 19.55 15.52
N LEU A 115 -6.33 20.67 14.79
CA LEU A 115 -6.10 20.65 13.34
C LEU A 115 -4.70 20.12 13.00
N ASP A 116 -3.68 20.43 13.82
CA ASP A 116 -2.33 19.89 13.60
C ASP A 116 -2.35 18.36 13.74
N GLY A 117 -2.97 17.84 14.81
CA GLY A 117 -3.15 16.40 14.98
C GLY A 117 -3.92 15.75 13.85
N LEU A 118 -5.01 16.38 13.40
CA LEU A 118 -5.84 15.92 12.31
C LEU A 118 -5.05 15.82 10.99
N PHE A 119 -4.29 16.86 10.66
CA PHE A 119 -3.50 16.91 9.43
C PHE A 119 -2.29 15.98 9.47
N LEU A 120 -1.61 15.86 10.62
CA LEU A 120 -0.54 14.90 10.81
C LEU A 120 -1.03 13.46 10.62
N ALA A 121 -2.13 13.10 11.26
CA ALA A 121 -2.71 11.77 11.15
C ALA A 121 -3.09 11.44 9.72
N TYR A 122 -3.82 12.33 9.06
CA TYR A 122 -4.26 12.11 7.67
C TYR A 122 -3.07 12.03 6.69
N GLY A 123 -2.10 12.93 6.82
CA GLY A 123 -0.89 12.93 5.97
C GLY A 123 -0.03 11.68 6.18
N SER A 124 0.12 11.21 7.42
CA SER A 124 0.90 10.00 7.70
C SER A 124 0.23 8.72 7.21
N VAL A 125 -1.11 8.62 7.30
CA VAL A 125 -1.87 7.51 6.70
C VAL A 125 -1.69 7.50 5.18
N SER A 126 -1.77 8.67 4.53
CA SER A 126 -1.59 8.81 3.09
C SER A 126 -0.21 8.33 2.64
N ILE A 127 0.85 8.87 3.20
CA ILE A 127 2.25 8.51 2.88
C ILE A 127 2.52 7.04 3.23
N GLY A 128 1.90 6.52 4.28
CA GLY A 128 1.97 5.14 4.71
C GLY A 128 1.57 4.11 3.65
N PHE A 129 0.87 4.51 2.59
CA PHE A 129 0.54 3.62 1.47
C PHE A 129 1.78 3.00 0.78
N GLY A 130 2.88 3.72 0.74
CA GLY A 130 4.16 3.24 0.19
C GLY A 130 5.20 2.87 1.26
N ALA A 131 4.82 2.78 2.55
CA ALA A 131 5.73 2.52 3.66
C ALA A 131 5.06 1.60 4.70
N ASN A 132 5.35 0.31 4.67
CA ASN A 132 4.73 -0.69 5.54
C ASN A 132 5.78 -1.51 6.30
N LEU A 133 5.58 -1.68 7.60
CA LEU A 133 6.35 -2.64 8.41
C LEU A 133 5.96 -4.08 8.13
N LEU A 134 4.68 -4.34 7.91
CA LEU A 134 4.13 -5.66 7.63
C LEU A 134 3.42 -5.63 6.29
N PRO A 135 3.59 -6.66 5.44
CA PRO A 135 2.83 -6.77 4.21
C PRO A 135 1.35 -7.01 4.51
N GLY A 136 0.48 -6.40 3.71
CA GLY A 136 -0.97 -6.50 3.85
C GLY A 136 -1.67 -6.94 2.56
N SER A 137 -3.00 -6.81 2.52
CA SER A 137 -3.81 -7.18 1.35
C SER A 137 -3.49 -6.33 0.12
N VAL A 138 -3.16 -5.05 0.32
CA VAL A 138 -2.76 -4.14 -0.78
C VAL A 138 -1.46 -4.62 -1.42
N ASP A 139 -0.49 -5.06 -0.61
CA ASP A 139 0.79 -5.60 -1.12
C ASP A 139 0.56 -6.82 -2.00
N ALA A 140 -0.33 -7.72 -1.57
CA ALA A 140 -0.71 -8.90 -2.35
C ALA A 140 -1.38 -8.53 -3.68
N SER A 141 -2.30 -7.53 -3.67
CA SER A 141 -3.03 -7.13 -4.87
C SER A 141 -2.12 -6.45 -5.90
N LEU A 142 -1.25 -5.54 -5.46
CA LEU A 142 -0.34 -4.85 -6.36
C LEU A 142 0.75 -5.77 -6.90
N ALA A 143 1.30 -6.68 -6.07
CA ALA A 143 2.27 -7.67 -6.52
C ALA A 143 1.69 -8.56 -7.63
N ALA A 144 0.46 -9.05 -7.47
CA ALA A 144 -0.18 -9.89 -8.47
C ALA A 144 -0.49 -9.15 -9.78
N LEU A 145 -0.85 -7.86 -9.73
CA LEU A 145 -1.00 -7.01 -10.92
C LEU A 145 0.36 -6.77 -11.61
N THR A 146 1.42 -6.58 -10.82
CA THR A 146 2.79 -6.42 -11.32
C THR A 146 3.28 -7.70 -12.00
N GLU A 147 3.02 -8.87 -11.40
CA GLU A 147 3.36 -10.18 -11.97
C GLU A 147 2.70 -10.37 -13.34
N ALA A 148 1.39 -10.15 -13.42
CA ALA A 148 0.64 -10.29 -14.67
C ALA A 148 1.19 -9.37 -15.77
N ALA A 149 1.61 -8.15 -15.42
CA ALA A 149 2.22 -7.22 -16.36
C ALA A 149 3.64 -7.65 -16.76
N ALA A 150 4.48 -8.10 -15.82
CA ALA A 150 5.85 -8.54 -16.07
C ALA A 150 5.88 -9.81 -16.93
N GLN A 151 4.94 -10.74 -16.74
CA GLN A 151 4.82 -11.97 -17.50
C GLN A 151 4.51 -11.75 -18.98
N THR A 152 4.10 -10.55 -19.39
CA THR A 152 4.00 -10.21 -20.81
C THR A 152 5.37 -10.13 -21.51
N MET A 153 6.45 -9.92 -20.72
CA MET A 153 7.84 -9.85 -21.22
C MET A 153 8.64 -11.07 -20.83
N ASP A 154 8.49 -11.53 -19.60
CA ASP A 154 9.15 -12.73 -19.05
C ASP A 154 8.09 -13.63 -18.38
N PRO A 155 7.62 -14.67 -19.08
CA PRO A 155 6.62 -15.59 -18.55
C PRO A 155 7.04 -16.32 -17.25
N SER A 156 8.34 -16.35 -16.94
CA SER A 156 8.86 -16.98 -15.72
C SER A 156 8.89 -16.05 -14.51
N TYR A 157 8.63 -14.74 -14.71
CA TYR A 157 8.66 -13.77 -13.61
C TYR A 157 7.58 -14.07 -12.58
N THR A 158 7.98 -14.08 -11.31
CA THR A 158 7.07 -14.25 -10.16
C THR A 158 7.18 -13.06 -9.23
N ALA A 159 6.05 -12.56 -8.74
CA ALA A 159 6.00 -11.50 -7.76
C ALA A 159 5.45 -12.02 -6.42
N SER A 160 5.99 -11.48 -5.33
CA SER A 160 5.53 -11.77 -3.98
C SER A 160 5.01 -10.50 -3.31
N PRO A 161 4.05 -10.57 -2.38
CA PRO A 161 3.63 -9.43 -1.57
C PRO A 161 4.78 -8.71 -0.83
N VAL A 162 5.92 -9.36 -0.68
CA VAL A 162 7.11 -8.79 -0.03
C VAL A 162 8.15 -8.23 -1.01
N MET A 163 7.84 -8.14 -2.31
CA MET A 163 8.81 -7.73 -3.33
C MET A 163 9.41 -6.33 -3.11
N GLY A 164 8.70 -5.44 -2.40
CA GLY A 164 9.17 -4.10 -2.03
C GLY A 164 9.47 -3.93 -0.54
N TRP A 165 9.44 -5.01 0.24
CA TRP A 165 9.33 -4.94 1.69
C TRP A 165 10.54 -4.29 2.39
N TYR A 166 11.77 -4.54 1.96
CA TYR A 166 12.95 -3.95 2.59
C TYR A 166 12.93 -2.42 2.49
N PHE A 167 12.64 -1.90 1.31
CA PHE A 167 12.50 -0.47 1.11
C PHE A 167 11.35 0.12 1.93
N MET A 168 10.17 -0.52 1.91
CA MET A 168 8.98 -0.03 2.63
C MET A 168 9.17 -0.08 4.14
N PHE A 169 9.86 -1.10 4.66
CA PHE A 169 10.18 -1.22 6.08
C PHE A 169 11.04 -0.04 6.55
N VAL A 170 12.14 0.24 5.88
CA VAL A 170 13.02 1.38 6.22
C VAL A 170 12.30 2.71 6.00
N SER A 171 11.53 2.82 4.92
CA SER A 171 10.71 4.00 4.63
C SER A 171 9.71 4.32 5.74
N SER A 172 9.20 3.32 6.47
CA SER A 172 8.26 3.56 7.58
C SER A 172 8.88 4.45 8.67
N PHE A 173 10.15 4.30 8.97
CA PHE A 173 10.85 5.15 9.94
C PHE A 173 11.21 6.52 9.39
N ILE A 174 11.59 6.58 8.12
CA ILE A 174 11.92 7.85 7.45
C ILE A 174 10.66 8.70 7.31
N THR A 175 9.57 8.14 6.81
CA THR A 175 8.31 8.87 6.62
C THR A 175 7.68 9.25 7.96
N MET A 176 7.79 8.42 9.01
CA MET A 176 7.44 8.79 10.38
C MET A 176 8.14 10.09 10.80
N PHE A 177 9.47 10.13 10.66
CA PHE A 177 10.24 11.32 11.05
C PHE A 177 9.87 12.53 10.19
N LEU A 178 9.76 12.37 8.88
CA LEU A 178 9.42 13.46 7.95
C LEU A 178 8.02 14.03 8.22
N CYS A 179 7.02 13.18 8.47
CA CYS A 179 5.66 13.63 8.81
C CYS A 179 5.65 14.40 10.14
N ALA A 180 6.33 13.89 11.17
CA ALA A 180 6.45 14.59 12.45
C ALA A 180 7.19 15.93 12.30
N PHE A 181 8.26 15.98 11.51
CA PHE A 181 9.00 17.20 11.21
C PHE A 181 8.13 18.25 10.50
N VAL A 182 7.40 17.85 9.46
CA VAL A 182 6.50 18.73 8.70
C VAL A 182 5.40 19.28 9.61
N SER A 183 4.77 18.44 10.44
CA SER A 183 3.77 18.87 11.43
C SER A 183 4.35 19.95 12.34
N LEU A 184 5.41 19.65 13.08
CA LEU A 184 5.94 20.53 14.11
C LEU A 184 6.65 21.79 13.59
N LYS A 185 7.28 21.72 12.41
CA LYS A 185 8.09 22.83 11.89
C LYS A 185 7.42 23.65 10.81
N VAL A 186 6.38 23.14 10.17
CA VAL A 186 5.70 23.82 9.06
C VAL A 186 4.22 24.04 9.36
N VAL A 187 3.48 22.97 9.67
CA VAL A 187 2.03 23.01 9.79
C VAL A 187 1.60 23.71 11.09
N GLU A 188 2.11 23.28 12.24
CA GLU A 188 1.74 23.83 13.54
C GLU A 188 2.09 25.33 13.65
N PRO A 189 3.30 25.83 13.26
CA PRO A 189 3.61 27.26 13.26
C PRO A 189 2.70 28.07 12.34
N ARG A 190 2.32 27.50 11.19
CA ARG A 190 1.40 28.14 10.25
C ARG A 190 -0.02 28.24 10.83
N LEU A 191 -0.54 27.18 11.46
CA LEU A 191 -1.83 27.21 12.14
C LEU A 191 -1.88 28.25 13.25
N LYS A 192 -0.81 28.37 14.05
CA LYS A 192 -0.68 29.39 15.10
C LYS A 192 -0.69 30.81 14.49
N ARG A 193 0.04 31.05 13.41
CA ARG A 193 0.10 32.35 12.73
C ARG A 193 -1.25 32.75 12.11
N GLU A 194 -1.95 31.79 11.52
CA GLU A 194 -3.25 32.02 10.87
C GLU A 194 -4.42 31.96 11.87
N ASN A 195 -4.15 31.67 13.15
CA ASN A 195 -5.11 31.62 14.25
C ASN A 195 -6.26 30.62 13.98
N LEU A 196 -5.93 29.48 13.41
CA LEU A 196 -6.89 28.41 13.06
C LEU A 196 -6.89 27.31 14.12
N GLY A 197 -8.05 26.70 14.34
CA GLY A 197 -8.24 25.59 15.30
C GLY A 197 -8.22 26.02 16.76
N THR A 198 -8.37 27.33 17.04
CA THR A 198 -8.41 27.88 18.40
C THR A 198 -9.83 28.15 18.90
N SER A 199 -10.84 27.91 18.08
CA SER A 199 -12.23 28.30 18.34
C SER A 199 -12.93 27.53 19.47
N GLY A 200 -12.24 26.65 20.18
CA GLY A 200 -12.71 26.05 21.44
C GLY A 200 -13.92 25.11 21.32
N ILE A 201 -14.31 24.76 20.09
CA ILE A 201 -15.39 23.79 19.87
C ILE A 201 -14.88 22.43 20.32
N LYS A 202 -15.42 21.94 21.46
CA LYS A 202 -15.15 20.56 21.89
C LYS A 202 -15.88 19.61 20.95
N PRO A 203 -15.24 18.55 20.46
CA PRO A 203 -15.93 17.52 19.70
C PRO A 203 -17.01 16.87 20.60
N ASN A 204 -18.09 16.41 19.99
CA ASN A 204 -19.18 15.72 20.69
C ASN A 204 -18.76 14.38 21.33
N GLU A 205 -17.57 13.88 21.01
CA GLU A 205 -17.01 12.65 21.55
C GLU A 205 -15.78 12.95 22.40
N GLU A 206 -15.74 12.43 23.62
CA GLU A 206 -14.57 12.49 24.49
C GLU A 206 -13.53 11.46 24.05
N TYR A 207 -12.26 11.87 24.00
CA TYR A 207 -11.16 10.92 23.81
C TYR A 207 -11.18 9.89 24.95
N THR A 208 -11.43 8.64 24.62
CA THR A 208 -11.31 7.53 25.57
C THR A 208 -9.90 6.94 25.46
N PRO A 209 -9.06 7.15 26.48
CA PRO A 209 -7.74 6.52 26.53
C PRO A 209 -7.89 4.99 26.51
N MET A 210 -6.83 4.33 26.07
CA MET A 210 -6.79 2.87 26.03
C MET A 210 -6.98 2.30 27.43
N THR A 211 -7.96 1.42 27.60
CA THR A 211 -8.24 0.74 28.88
C THR A 211 -7.14 -0.29 29.19
N ASP A 212 -7.01 -0.68 30.47
CA ASP A 212 -6.07 -1.73 30.86
C ASP A 212 -6.40 -3.08 30.21
N LEU A 213 -7.69 -3.34 29.98
CA LEU A 213 -8.14 -4.53 29.26
C LEU A 213 -7.67 -4.49 27.78
N GLU A 214 -7.88 -3.37 27.08
CA GLU A 214 -7.40 -3.19 25.70
C GLU A 214 -5.87 -3.30 25.62
N ARG A 215 -5.15 -2.75 26.60
CA ARG A 215 -3.69 -2.86 26.69
C ARG A 215 -3.23 -4.31 26.87
N LYS A 216 -3.88 -5.05 27.77
CA LYS A 216 -3.62 -6.49 27.95
C LYS A 216 -3.95 -7.29 26.70
N ALA A 217 -5.08 -6.99 26.06
CA ALA A 217 -5.52 -7.63 24.84
C ALA A 217 -4.54 -7.34 23.67
N LEU A 218 -4.06 -6.11 23.54
CA LEU A 218 -3.08 -5.73 22.50
C LEU A 218 -1.74 -6.47 22.69
N LYS A 219 -1.26 -6.58 23.95
CA LYS A 219 -0.08 -7.42 24.25
C LYS A 219 -0.32 -8.87 23.84
N GLY A 220 -1.51 -9.41 24.13
CA GLY A 220 -1.90 -10.76 23.68
C GLY A 220 -1.89 -10.91 22.15
N GLY A 221 -2.43 -9.92 21.43
CA GLY A 221 -2.38 -9.88 19.97
C GLY A 221 -0.95 -9.86 19.42
N LEU A 222 -0.06 -9.04 19.99
CA LEU A 222 1.36 -9.00 19.62
C LEU A 222 2.08 -10.33 19.91
N LEU A 223 1.74 -11.01 21.02
CA LEU A 223 2.24 -12.36 21.29
C LEU A 223 1.71 -13.36 20.25
N GLY A 224 0.48 -13.19 19.76
CA GLY A 224 -0.06 -13.97 18.65
C GLY A 224 0.76 -13.81 17.37
N ILE A 225 1.16 -12.58 17.01
CA ILE A 225 2.08 -12.33 15.88
C ILE A 225 3.40 -13.08 16.11
N ALA A 226 4.00 -12.91 17.29
CA ALA A 226 5.27 -13.57 17.64
C ALA A 226 5.15 -15.11 17.54
N ALA A 227 4.05 -15.67 18.01
CA ALA A 227 3.80 -17.11 17.93
C ALA A 227 3.76 -17.62 16.48
N VAL A 228 3.05 -16.91 15.58
CA VAL A 228 3.01 -17.28 14.15
C VAL A 228 4.40 -17.19 13.51
N LEU A 229 5.17 -16.13 13.81
CA LEU A 229 6.53 -15.99 13.31
C LEU A 229 7.46 -17.10 13.80
N ILE A 230 7.34 -17.48 15.09
CA ILE A 230 8.09 -18.62 15.66
C ILE A 230 7.73 -19.92 14.96
N VAL A 231 6.43 -20.17 14.73
CA VAL A 231 5.98 -21.36 14.00
C VAL A 231 6.55 -21.37 12.57
N CYS A 232 6.50 -20.25 11.86
CA CYS A 232 7.12 -20.12 10.53
C CYS A 232 8.63 -20.41 10.58
N ALA A 233 9.34 -19.89 11.59
CA ALA A 233 10.78 -20.14 11.77
C ALA A 233 11.08 -21.63 12.05
N ILE A 234 10.25 -22.27 12.88
CA ILE A 234 10.36 -23.72 13.15
C ILE A 234 10.16 -24.52 11.86
N LEU A 235 9.13 -24.17 11.06
CA LEU A 235 8.83 -24.86 9.80
C LEU A 235 9.94 -24.70 8.74
N CYS A 236 10.87 -23.76 8.91
CA CYS A 236 12.07 -23.61 8.07
C CYS A 236 13.23 -24.55 8.43
N LEU A 237 13.12 -25.32 9.54
CA LEU A 237 14.17 -26.25 9.94
C LEU A 237 14.27 -27.44 8.97
N PRO A 238 15.45 -28.10 8.87
CA PRO A 238 15.65 -29.24 8.00
C PRO A 238 14.61 -30.36 8.25
N GLY A 239 14.07 -30.91 7.19
CA GLY A 239 13.02 -31.96 7.25
C GLY A 239 11.61 -31.42 7.41
N LEU A 240 11.40 -30.09 7.53
CA LEU A 240 10.09 -29.47 7.67
C LEU A 240 9.63 -28.76 6.38
N PRO A 241 8.31 -28.44 6.23
CA PRO A 241 7.73 -27.99 4.95
C PRO A 241 8.34 -26.74 4.33
N PHE A 242 8.91 -25.84 5.13
CA PHE A 242 9.49 -24.57 4.65
C PHE A 242 11.02 -24.59 4.58
N GLN A 243 11.66 -25.78 4.70
CA GLN A 243 13.10 -25.88 4.53
C GLN A 243 13.54 -25.31 3.17
N ALA A 244 14.78 -24.83 3.12
CA ALA A 244 15.39 -24.41 1.86
C ALA A 244 15.49 -25.60 0.89
N PRO A 245 15.12 -25.45 -0.41
CA PRO A 245 15.30 -26.51 -1.39
C PRO A 245 16.79 -26.79 -1.60
N GLU A 246 17.14 -28.00 -2.04
CA GLU A 246 18.52 -28.39 -2.36
C GLU A 246 19.12 -27.42 -3.37
N GLY A 247 20.28 -26.83 -3.02
CA GLY A 247 20.95 -25.83 -3.85
C GLY A 247 20.30 -24.44 -3.89
N GLY A 248 19.21 -24.23 -3.13
CA GLY A 248 18.50 -22.96 -3.07
C GLY A 248 18.59 -22.29 -1.69
N THR A 249 17.88 -21.18 -1.55
CA THR A 249 17.74 -20.42 -0.31
C THR A 249 16.30 -20.58 0.24
N ILE A 250 16.07 -20.18 1.50
CA ILE A 250 14.73 -20.11 2.09
C ILE A 250 13.83 -19.22 1.20
N MET A 251 14.39 -18.22 0.53
CA MET A 251 13.66 -17.29 -0.35
C MET A 251 13.10 -17.95 -1.62
N THR A 252 13.73 -19.00 -2.12
CA THR A 252 13.25 -19.76 -3.27
C THR A 252 12.33 -20.92 -2.86
N GLY A 253 12.17 -21.14 -1.54
CA GLY A 253 11.41 -22.23 -0.94
C GLY A 253 9.90 -21.96 -0.82
N TYR A 254 9.22 -22.94 -0.20
CA TYR A 254 7.76 -22.88 0.01
C TYR A 254 7.33 -21.74 0.95
N LEU A 255 8.19 -21.28 1.86
CA LEU A 255 7.87 -20.15 2.76
C LEU A 255 7.37 -18.93 1.97
N PHE A 256 8.09 -18.55 0.92
CA PHE A 256 7.75 -17.38 0.10
C PHE A 256 6.51 -17.62 -0.77
N LYS A 257 6.26 -18.85 -1.19
CA LYS A 257 5.04 -19.22 -1.92
C LYS A 257 3.79 -19.18 -1.02
N CYS A 258 3.98 -19.34 0.30
CA CYS A 258 2.92 -19.33 1.30
C CYS A 258 2.70 -17.95 1.96
N ILE A 259 3.38 -16.88 1.50
CA ILE A 259 3.25 -15.55 2.11
C ILE A 259 1.79 -15.08 2.27
N PRO A 260 0.86 -15.20 1.31
CA PRO A 260 -0.53 -14.82 1.52
C PRO A 260 -1.17 -15.54 2.70
N THR A 261 -0.90 -16.84 2.86
CA THR A 261 -1.40 -17.66 3.98
C THR A 261 -0.74 -17.26 5.30
N ILE A 262 0.54 -16.89 5.28
CA ILE A 262 1.24 -16.39 6.47
C ILE A 262 0.67 -15.04 6.90
N ILE A 263 0.38 -14.13 5.97
CA ILE A 263 -0.31 -12.85 6.25
C ILE A 263 -1.67 -13.13 6.88
N PHE A 264 -2.46 -14.05 6.30
CA PHE A 264 -3.72 -14.49 6.90
C PHE A 264 -3.53 -14.93 8.35
N ALA A 265 -2.59 -15.85 8.60
CA ALA A 265 -2.34 -16.40 9.92
C ALA A 265 -1.88 -15.33 10.92
N LEU A 266 -0.99 -14.40 10.53
CA LEU A 266 -0.52 -13.30 11.36
C LEU A 266 -1.68 -12.44 11.88
N PHE A 267 -2.55 -12.00 11.00
CA PHE A 267 -3.66 -11.12 11.37
C PHE A 267 -4.83 -11.88 12.01
N PHE A 268 -5.12 -13.10 11.53
CA PHE A 268 -6.17 -13.91 12.11
C PHE A 268 -5.86 -14.29 13.57
N VAL A 269 -4.66 -14.85 13.82
CA VAL A 269 -4.28 -15.30 15.18
C VAL A 269 -4.17 -14.11 16.13
N SER A 270 -3.52 -13.02 15.71
CA SER A 270 -3.38 -11.83 16.54
C SER A 270 -4.74 -11.18 16.86
N GLY A 271 -5.61 -11.02 15.87
CA GLY A 271 -6.95 -10.50 16.05
C GLY A 271 -7.84 -11.41 16.88
N TYR A 272 -7.73 -12.73 16.71
CA TYR A 272 -8.46 -13.70 17.52
C TYR A 272 -8.03 -13.67 18.98
N VAL A 273 -6.72 -13.69 19.26
CA VAL A 273 -6.19 -13.61 20.65
C VAL A 273 -6.59 -12.30 21.30
N TYR A 274 -6.45 -11.17 20.57
CA TYR A 274 -6.93 -9.87 21.04
C TYR A 274 -8.41 -9.94 21.39
N GLY A 275 -9.25 -10.40 20.46
CA GLY A 275 -10.71 -10.44 20.62
C GLY A 275 -11.16 -11.34 21.77
N LYS A 276 -10.44 -12.46 22.01
CA LYS A 276 -10.70 -13.33 23.17
C LYS A 276 -10.42 -12.61 24.49
N ILE A 277 -9.33 -11.87 24.59
CA ILE A 277 -8.95 -11.15 25.81
C ILE A 277 -9.84 -9.92 26.00
N ALA A 278 -10.12 -9.16 24.94
CA ALA A 278 -10.99 -7.99 24.97
C ALA A 278 -12.49 -8.33 25.14
N GLY A 279 -12.87 -9.61 24.93
CA GLY A 279 -14.26 -10.07 25.05
C GLY A 279 -15.12 -9.82 23.81
N THR A 280 -14.55 -9.32 22.71
CA THR A 280 -15.24 -9.10 21.42
C THR A 280 -15.47 -10.41 20.65
N ILE A 281 -14.66 -11.44 20.91
CA ILE A 281 -14.80 -12.78 20.37
C ILE A 281 -15.05 -13.76 21.53
N LYS A 282 -16.27 -14.31 21.62
CA LYS A 282 -16.64 -15.30 22.66
C LYS A 282 -16.40 -16.73 22.18
N LYS A 283 -16.73 -17.04 20.95
CA LYS A 283 -16.55 -18.36 20.32
C LYS A 283 -15.89 -18.19 18.95
N PHE A 284 -15.32 -19.28 18.42
CA PHE A 284 -14.64 -19.26 17.13
C PHE A 284 -15.56 -18.78 15.99
N GLY A 285 -16.84 -19.19 16.02
CA GLY A 285 -17.83 -18.80 15.02
C GLY A 285 -18.07 -17.27 14.91
N ASP A 286 -17.71 -16.49 15.93
CA ASP A 286 -17.86 -15.03 15.90
C ASP A 286 -16.89 -14.36 14.88
N THR A 287 -15.86 -15.08 14.43
CA THR A 287 -14.95 -14.60 13.38
C THR A 287 -15.59 -14.62 12.00
N ILE A 288 -16.60 -15.49 11.78
CA ILE A 288 -17.25 -15.65 10.46
C ILE A 288 -17.94 -14.36 10.00
N PRO A 289 -18.81 -13.71 10.82
CA PRO A 289 -19.40 -12.43 10.44
C PRO A 289 -18.38 -11.33 10.19
N MET A 290 -17.25 -11.32 10.92
CA MET A 290 -16.16 -10.37 10.71
C MET A 290 -15.55 -10.55 9.31
N MET A 291 -15.25 -11.79 8.93
CA MET A 291 -14.73 -12.13 7.61
C MET A 291 -15.74 -11.84 6.50
N GLN A 292 -17.02 -12.16 6.70
CA GLN A 292 -18.08 -11.86 5.72
C GLN A 292 -18.21 -10.37 5.46
N LYS A 293 -18.17 -9.54 6.52
CA LYS A 293 -18.25 -8.09 6.38
C LYS A 293 -17.09 -7.53 5.56
N GLU A 294 -15.88 -8.01 5.80
CA GLU A 294 -14.69 -7.55 5.07
C GLU A 294 -14.68 -8.04 3.63
N LEU A 295 -15.09 -9.29 3.36
CA LEU A 295 -15.26 -9.78 1.99
C LEU A 295 -16.25 -8.93 1.20
N GLY A 296 -17.29 -8.39 1.84
CA GLY A 296 -18.23 -7.47 1.21
C GLY A 296 -17.56 -6.21 0.65
N THR A 297 -16.48 -5.75 1.27
CA THR A 297 -15.71 -4.59 0.78
C THR A 297 -14.92 -4.89 -0.49
N LEU A 298 -14.63 -6.17 -0.77
CA LEU A 298 -13.92 -6.59 -1.98
C LEU A 298 -14.78 -6.59 -3.25
N ALA A 299 -16.09 -6.29 -3.18
CA ALA A 299 -16.95 -6.32 -4.37
C ALA A 299 -16.41 -5.43 -5.50
N SER A 300 -16.01 -4.19 -5.19
CA SER A 300 -15.40 -3.28 -6.17
C SER A 300 -14.06 -3.81 -6.69
N PHE A 301 -13.26 -4.44 -5.84
CA PHE A 301 -12.00 -5.06 -6.24
C PHE A 301 -12.24 -6.21 -7.23
N PHE A 302 -13.21 -7.08 -7.00
CA PHE A 302 -13.55 -8.17 -7.91
C PHE A 302 -14.00 -7.67 -9.29
N LEU A 303 -14.80 -6.58 -9.33
CA LEU A 303 -15.19 -5.94 -10.57
C LEU A 303 -13.98 -5.34 -11.31
N ILE A 304 -13.10 -4.65 -10.60
CA ILE A 304 -11.86 -4.11 -11.18
C ILE A 304 -11.01 -5.25 -11.75
N CYS A 305 -10.83 -6.35 -11.00
CA CYS A 305 -10.08 -7.51 -11.48
C CYS A 305 -10.69 -8.15 -12.72
N PHE A 306 -12.03 -8.22 -12.80
CA PHE A 306 -12.71 -8.75 -13.98
C PHE A 306 -12.33 -7.95 -15.22
N PHE A 307 -12.55 -6.63 -15.23
CA PHE A 307 -12.26 -5.80 -16.40
C PHE A 307 -10.76 -5.65 -16.65
N ALA A 308 -9.96 -5.48 -15.61
CA ALA A 308 -8.51 -5.32 -15.74
C ALA A 308 -7.88 -6.55 -16.37
N PHE A 309 -8.28 -7.75 -15.97
CA PHE A 309 -7.65 -8.95 -16.51
C PHE A 309 -8.13 -9.29 -17.93
N GLN A 310 -9.39 -9.00 -18.27
CA GLN A 310 -9.82 -9.04 -19.68
C GLN A 310 -8.98 -8.10 -20.54
N PHE A 311 -8.75 -6.87 -20.06
CA PHE A 311 -7.89 -5.91 -20.76
C PHE A 311 -6.45 -6.43 -20.88
N ILE A 312 -5.81 -6.88 -19.79
CA ILE A 312 -4.44 -7.40 -19.77
C ILE A 312 -4.31 -8.61 -20.69
N SER A 313 -5.28 -9.51 -20.68
CA SER A 313 -5.30 -10.71 -21.53
C SER A 313 -5.35 -10.36 -23.01
N VAL A 314 -6.28 -9.49 -23.43
CA VAL A 314 -6.39 -9.05 -24.83
C VAL A 314 -5.17 -8.21 -25.23
N PHE A 315 -4.73 -7.31 -24.36
CA PHE A 315 -3.57 -6.44 -24.59
C PHE A 315 -2.27 -7.26 -24.73
N GLY A 316 -2.08 -8.29 -23.91
CA GLY A 316 -0.97 -9.22 -24.01
C GLY A 316 -1.05 -10.10 -25.26
N SER A 317 -2.22 -10.69 -25.54
CA SER A 317 -2.43 -11.54 -26.73
C SER A 317 -2.27 -10.78 -28.03
N SER A 318 -2.65 -9.50 -28.08
CA SER A 318 -2.45 -8.62 -29.22
C SER A 318 -0.98 -8.27 -29.49
N LYS A 319 -0.07 -8.52 -28.52
CA LYS A 319 1.33 -8.08 -28.52
C LYS A 319 1.51 -6.55 -28.55
N ILE A 320 0.44 -5.77 -28.42
CA ILE A 320 0.51 -4.29 -28.38
C ILE A 320 1.32 -3.83 -27.17
N ALA A 321 1.12 -4.46 -25.99
CA ALA A 321 1.89 -4.17 -24.78
C ALA A 321 3.40 -4.26 -25.04
N THR A 322 3.84 -5.38 -25.62
CA THR A 322 5.25 -5.63 -25.94
C THR A 322 5.78 -4.63 -26.96
N VAL A 323 5.01 -4.31 -28.00
CA VAL A 323 5.42 -3.33 -29.02
C VAL A 323 5.57 -1.93 -28.42
N ILE A 324 4.61 -1.47 -27.61
CA ILE A 324 4.70 -0.19 -26.89
C ILE A 324 5.91 -0.18 -25.94
N ALA A 325 6.09 -1.27 -25.18
CA ALA A 325 7.20 -1.39 -24.24
C ALA A 325 8.56 -1.33 -24.96
N VAL A 326 8.72 -2.00 -26.11
CA VAL A 326 9.96 -1.96 -26.90
C VAL A 326 10.22 -0.56 -27.45
N ILE A 327 9.21 0.11 -28.03
CA ILE A 327 9.37 1.45 -28.59
C ILE A 327 9.69 2.46 -27.47
N CYS A 328 8.90 2.47 -26.40
CA CYS A 328 9.07 3.43 -25.30
C CYS A 328 10.30 3.10 -24.43
N GLY A 329 10.55 1.81 -24.16
CA GLY A 329 11.72 1.35 -23.41
C GLY A 329 13.02 1.60 -24.17
N GLY A 330 13.01 1.37 -25.49
CA GLY A 330 14.12 1.73 -26.38
C GLY A 330 14.39 3.24 -26.40
N GLY A 331 13.32 4.06 -26.40
CA GLY A 331 13.43 5.51 -26.26
C GLY A 331 14.03 5.92 -24.90
N LEU A 332 13.61 5.29 -23.79
CA LEU A 332 14.20 5.54 -22.47
C LEU A 332 15.67 5.14 -22.39
N ASN A 333 16.04 3.99 -22.96
CA ASN A 333 17.44 3.58 -23.06
C ASN A 333 18.27 4.57 -23.90
N GLY A 334 17.68 5.11 -24.97
CA GLY A 334 18.30 6.14 -25.80
C GLY A 334 18.58 7.44 -25.07
N LEU A 335 17.85 7.75 -23.98
CA LEU A 335 18.12 8.89 -23.12
C LEU A 335 19.32 8.69 -22.20
N GLY A 336 19.81 7.44 -22.02
CA GLY A 336 20.95 7.11 -21.16
C GLY A 336 20.73 7.45 -19.70
N LEU A 337 19.48 7.60 -19.23
CA LEU A 337 19.18 7.94 -17.83
C LEU A 337 19.33 6.70 -16.96
N PRO A 338 20.06 6.80 -15.83
CA PRO A 338 20.21 5.70 -14.90
C PRO A 338 18.89 5.37 -14.18
N ALA A 339 18.71 4.11 -13.78
CA ALA A 339 17.49 3.61 -13.09
C ALA A 339 17.01 4.47 -11.91
N PRO A 340 17.88 5.02 -11.03
CA PRO A 340 17.43 5.91 -9.95
C PRO A 340 16.66 7.13 -10.46
N ILE A 341 17.17 7.78 -11.51
CA ILE A 341 16.52 8.98 -12.09
C ILE A 341 15.20 8.60 -12.76
N LEU A 342 15.18 7.48 -13.51
CA LEU A 342 13.95 6.99 -14.15
C LEU A 342 12.86 6.72 -13.09
N MET A 343 13.22 6.09 -11.97
CA MET A 343 12.26 5.80 -10.91
C MET A 343 11.81 7.06 -10.18
N GLY A 344 12.70 8.02 -9.94
CA GLY A 344 12.31 9.33 -9.37
C GLY A 344 11.32 10.09 -10.26
N LEU A 345 11.55 10.12 -11.57
CA LEU A 345 10.63 10.71 -12.54
C LEU A 345 9.30 9.94 -12.61
N PHE A 346 9.34 8.64 -12.49
CA PHE A 346 8.13 7.81 -12.47
C PHE A 346 7.28 8.05 -11.21
N VAL A 347 7.90 8.27 -10.04
CA VAL A 347 7.19 8.70 -8.84
C VAL A 347 6.44 10.03 -9.09
N VAL A 348 7.10 11.01 -9.69
CA VAL A 348 6.47 12.31 -10.00
C VAL A 348 5.32 12.15 -10.99
N LEU A 349 5.50 11.35 -12.02
CA LEU A 349 4.45 11.05 -13.01
C LEU A 349 3.24 10.38 -12.35
N THR A 350 3.47 9.37 -11.51
CA THR A 350 2.38 8.64 -10.83
C THR A 350 1.69 9.53 -9.78
N ALA A 351 2.43 10.40 -9.10
CA ALA A 351 1.89 11.41 -8.21
C ALA A 351 0.93 12.38 -8.96
N PHE A 352 1.32 12.81 -10.14
CA PHE A 352 0.47 13.65 -10.98
C PHE A 352 -0.80 12.91 -11.45
N ILE A 353 -0.67 11.67 -11.93
CA ILE A 353 -1.82 10.84 -12.36
C ILE A 353 -2.78 10.60 -11.20
N ASN A 354 -2.27 10.43 -9.97
CA ASN A 354 -3.07 10.18 -8.78
C ASN A 354 -4.07 11.33 -8.47
N LEU A 355 -3.76 12.56 -8.82
CA LEU A 355 -4.68 13.68 -8.61
C LEU A 355 -5.99 13.53 -9.38
N PHE A 356 -6.00 12.71 -10.45
CA PHE A 356 -7.17 12.46 -11.30
C PHE A 356 -7.81 11.09 -11.08
N MET A 357 -7.05 10.13 -10.51
CA MET A 357 -7.48 8.74 -10.35
C MET A 357 -7.18 8.23 -8.94
N GLY A 358 -8.14 8.35 -8.02
CA GLY A 358 -7.95 7.99 -6.61
C GLY A 358 -7.88 6.49 -6.30
N SER A 359 -8.29 5.60 -7.23
CA SER A 359 -8.28 4.15 -6.99
C SER A 359 -6.89 3.55 -7.22
N ALA A 360 -6.20 3.11 -6.17
CA ALA A 360 -4.86 2.52 -6.25
C ALA A 360 -4.82 1.25 -7.11
N ASN A 361 -5.69 0.27 -6.85
CA ASN A 361 -5.72 -0.98 -7.61
C ASN A 361 -6.14 -0.76 -9.07
N GLY A 362 -7.20 0.03 -9.30
CA GLY A 362 -7.69 0.32 -10.65
C GLY A 362 -6.65 1.06 -11.50
N LYS A 363 -5.98 2.04 -10.93
CA LYS A 363 -4.91 2.79 -11.57
C LYS A 363 -3.71 1.88 -11.88
N TRP A 364 -3.27 1.05 -10.92
CA TRP A 364 -2.14 0.17 -11.12
C TRP A 364 -2.44 -0.91 -12.16
N ALA A 365 -3.65 -1.44 -12.22
CA ALA A 365 -4.06 -2.38 -13.25
C ALA A 365 -3.85 -1.83 -14.67
N LEU A 366 -4.08 -0.52 -14.87
CA LEU A 366 -3.82 0.16 -16.15
C LEU A 366 -2.33 0.47 -16.33
N LEU A 367 -1.71 1.12 -15.35
CA LEU A 367 -0.33 1.60 -15.49
C LEU A 367 0.68 0.47 -15.53
N ALA A 368 0.50 -0.61 -14.75
CA ALA A 368 1.41 -1.74 -14.72
C ALA A 368 1.57 -2.39 -16.09
N SER A 369 0.45 -2.56 -16.82
CA SER A 369 0.48 -3.20 -18.15
C SER A 369 1.34 -2.47 -19.18
N ILE A 370 1.62 -1.19 -18.96
CA ILE A 370 2.44 -0.34 -19.84
C ILE A 370 3.83 -0.12 -19.24
N PHE A 371 3.87 0.36 -17.99
CA PHE A 371 5.12 0.83 -17.41
C PHE A 371 6.02 -0.31 -16.91
N VAL A 372 5.46 -1.41 -16.41
CA VAL A 372 6.29 -2.55 -15.95
C VAL A 372 7.09 -3.12 -17.13
N PRO A 373 6.48 -3.54 -18.26
CA PRO A 373 7.23 -4.01 -19.42
C PRO A 373 8.23 -2.98 -19.95
N MET A 374 7.82 -1.71 -20.01
CA MET A 374 8.66 -0.62 -20.50
C MET A 374 9.94 -0.44 -19.67
N PHE A 375 9.83 -0.45 -18.34
CA PHE A 375 10.97 -0.32 -17.45
C PHE A 375 11.81 -1.60 -17.36
N MET A 376 11.22 -2.77 -17.56
CA MET A 376 11.98 -4.02 -17.70
C MET A 376 12.97 -3.94 -18.88
N ILE A 377 12.56 -3.37 -20.02
CA ILE A 377 13.44 -3.14 -21.18
C ILE A 377 14.55 -2.13 -20.82
N ALA A 378 14.27 -1.16 -19.96
CA ALA A 378 15.27 -0.23 -19.44
C ALA A 378 16.13 -0.83 -18.29
N GLY A 379 16.06 -2.15 -18.04
CA GLY A 379 16.86 -2.85 -17.05
C GLY A 379 16.40 -2.64 -15.59
N VAL A 380 15.18 -2.13 -15.36
CA VAL A 380 14.64 -1.90 -14.01
C VAL A 380 13.77 -3.08 -13.59
N ASN A 381 13.99 -3.57 -12.38
CA ASN A 381 13.17 -4.67 -11.83
C ASN A 381 11.72 -4.20 -11.56
N PRO A 382 10.69 -5.00 -11.89
CA PRO A 382 9.30 -4.72 -11.58
C PRO A 382 9.01 -4.34 -10.13
N ALA A 383 9.80 -4.85 -9.17
CA ALA A 383 9.71 -4.46 -7.77
C ALA A 383 9.96 -2.97 -7.55
N SER A 384 10.98 -2.40 -8.20
CA SER A 384 11.30 -0.97 -8.13
C SER A 384 10.21 -0.13 -8.77
N VAL A 385 9.65 -0.59 -9.88
CA VAL A 385 8.55 0.09 -10.57
C VAL A 385 7.29 0.14 -9.70
N GLN A 386 6.92 -0.98 -9.06
CA GLN A 386 5.77 -1.03 -8.13
C GLN A 386 5.98 -0.13 -6.92
N VAL A 387 7.17 -0.12 -6.33
CA VAL A 387 7.49 0.75 -5.19
C VAL A 387 7.40 2.22 -5.58
N ALA A 388 7.99 2.61 -6.72
CA ALA A 388 7.90 3.98 -7.23
C ALA A 388 6.45 4.41 -7.47
N TYR A 389 5.63 3.53 -8.05
CA TYR A 389 4.18 3.74 -8.19
C TYR A 389 3.51 4.02 -6.84
N ARG A 390 3.75 3.16 -5.84
CA ARG A 390 3.15 3.30 -4.50
C ARG A 390 3.55 4.59 -3.81
N MET A 391 4.80 5.00 -3.99
CA MET A 391 5.28 6.28 -3.45
C MET A 391 4.52 7.45 -4.07
N GLY A 392 4.40 7.51 -5.41
CA GLY A 392 3.68 8.57 -6.10
C GLY A 392 2.21 8.64 -5.69
N ASP A 393 1.58 7.48 -5.53
CA ASP A 393 0.22 7.36 -5.01
C ASP A 393 0.12 7.89 -3.58
N GLY A 394 0.93 7.36 -2.66
CA GLY A 394 0.93 7.74 -1.25
C GLY A 394 1.22 9.21 -0.98
N ILE A 395 2.16 9.79 -1.71
CA ILE A 395 2.57 11.20 -1.57
C ILE A 395 1.42 12.16 -1.87
N THR A 396 0.51 11.82 -2.78
CA THR A 396 -0.54 12.72 -3.25
C THR A 396 -1.96 12.34 -2.84
N ASN A 397 -2.17 11.20 -2.19
CA ASN A 397 -3.47 10.79 -1.67
C ASN A 397 -4.06 11.83 -0.70
N ASN A 398 -3.23 12.51 0.08
CA ASN A 398 -3.64 13.52 1.05
C ASN A 398 -4.15 14.82 0.42
N ILE A 399 -3.81 15.10 -0.84
CA ILE A 399 -4.28 16.28 -1.59
C ILE A 399 -5.18 15.92 -2.77
N CYS A 400 -5.47 14.63 -2.98
CA CYS A 400 -6.24 14.13 -4.12
C CYS A 400 -7.73 14.48 -3.98
N PRO A 401 -8.29 15.35 -4.85
CA PRO A 401 -9.69 15.77 -4.73
C PRO A 401 -10.68 14.69 -5.12
N THR A 402 -10.25 13.66 -5.85
CA THR A 402 -11.09 12.54 -6.27
C THR A 402 -11.22 11.45 -5.19
N LEU A 403 -10.42 11.53 -4.12
CA LEU A 403 -10.55 10.65 -2.96
C LEU A 403 -11.63 11.18 -2.00
N ALA A 404 -12.62 10.33 -1.70
CA ALA A 404 -13.72 10.66 -0.79
C ALA A 404 -13.25 11.04 0.63
N TYR A 405 -12.07 10.56 1.05
CA TYR A 405 -11.51 10.80 2.38
C TYR A 405 -11.11 12.27 2.61
N LEU A 406 -10.82 13.03 1.55
CA LEU A 406 -10.57 14.47 1.67
C LEU A 406 -11.83 15.22 2.13
N ALA A 407 -13.01 14.81 1.68
CA ALA A 407 -14.28 15.37 2.14
C ALA A 407 -14.56 15.01 3.61
N ILE A 408 -14.18 13.79 4.04
CA ILE A 408 -14.26 13.36 5.44
C ILE A 408 -13.32 14.18 6.32
N LEU A 409 -12.07 14.37 5.87
CA LEU A 409 -11.11 15.25 6.55
C LEU A 409 -11.66 16.66 6.75
N LEU A 410 -12.28 17.22 5.70
CA LEU A 410 -12.94 18.54 5.80
C LEU A 410 -14.05 18.54 6.85
N GLY A 411 -14.90 17.51 6.88
CA GLY A 411 -15.95 17.38 7.90
C GLY A 411 -15.41 17.39 9.32
N TYR A 412 -14.30 16.70 9.57
CA TYR A 412 -13.63 16.73 10.87
C TYR A 412 -12.95 18.08 11.14
N ALA A 413 -12.30 18.68 10.15
CA ALA A 413 -11.66 20.00 10.32
C ALA A 413 -12.68 21.08 10.68
N GLN A 414 -13.90 21.04 10.11
CA GLN A 414 -14.98 21.99 10.40
C GLN A 414 -15.54 21.88 11.83
N GLN A 415 -15.35 20.78 12.51
CA GLN A 415 -15.72 20.66 13.95
C GLN A 415 -14.86 21.57 14.83
N TYR A 416 -13.62 21.83 14.42
CA TYR A 416 -12.66 22.66 15.16
C TYR A 416 -12.47 24.05 14.55
N GLU A 417 -12.74 24.20 13.26
CA GLU A 417 -12.64 25.46 12.51
C GLU A 417 -13.76 25.53 11.46
N PRO A 418 -14.92 26.11 11.79
CA PRO A 418 -16.08 26.15 10.88
C PRO A 418 -15.81 26.85 9.54
N ARG A 419 -14.77 27.71 9.47
CA ARG A 419 -14.37 28.41 8.24
C ARG A 419 -13.51 27.54 7.32
N ALA A 420 -13.11 26.34 7.74
CA ALA A 420 -12.30 25.45 6.93
C ALA A 420 -13.03 25.06 5.63
N LYS A 421 -12.30 25.08 4.53
CA LYS A 421 -12.76 24.67 3.20
C LYS A 421 -11.85 23.56 2.66
N THR A 422 -12.25 22.88 1.59
CA THR A 422 -11.40 21.88 0.93
C THR A 422 -10.03 22.42 0.59
N GLY A 423 -9.95 23.67 0.09
CA GLY A 423 -8.68 24.35 -0.16
C GLY A 423 -7.83 24.53 1.10
N THR A 424 -8.43 24.73 2.28
CA THR A 424 -7.71 24.76 3.56
C THR A 424 -7.05 23.42 3.84
N CYS A 425 -7.80 22.31 3.73
CA CYS A 425 -7.27 20.97 3.93
C CYS A 425 -6.09 20.70 2.97
N ILE A 426 -6.27 20.98 1.67
CA ILE A 426 -5.23 20.80 0.65
C ILE A 426 -4.00 21.65 1.00
N ALA A 427 -4.18 22.91 1.37
CA ALA A 427 -3.08 23.85 1.67
C ALA A 427 -2.24 23.41 2.88
N TYR A 428 -2.85 22.72 3.87
CA TYR A 428 -2.17 22.19 5.04
C TYR A 428 -1.60 20.78 4.81
N GLN A 429 -2.12 20.04 3.82
CA GLN A 429 -1.58 18.74 3.40
C GLN A 429 -0.42 18.88 2.40
N LEU A 430 -0.38 19.97 1.62
CA LEU A 430 0.64 20.19 0.59
C LEU A 430 2.09 20.14 1.12
N PRO A 431 2.43 20.66 2.32
CA PRO A 431 3.77 20.48 2.89
C PRO A 431 4.19 19.02 3.07
N TYR A 432 3.28 18.12 3.44
CA TYR A 432 3.58 16.69 3.53
C TYR A 432 3.91 16.13 2.15
N THR A 433 3.13 16.46 1.13
CA THR A 433 3.40 16.06 -0.25
C THR A 433 4.75 16.57 -0.75
N LEU A 434 5.04 17.87 -0.59
CA LEU A 434 6.23 18.49 -1.20
C LEU A 434 7.50 18.17 -0.40
N ILE A 435 7.48 18.35 0.93
CA ILE A 435 8.68 18.20 1.77
C ILE A 435 8.93 16.72 2.06
N ALA A 436 7.96 16.02 2.66
CA ALA A 436 8.16 14.62 3.00
C ALA A 436 8.27 13.77 1.73
N GLY A 437 7.40 13.99 0.74
CA GLY A 437 7.45 13.30 -0.54
C GLY A 437 8.72 13.56 -1.32
N GLY A 438 9.19 14.82 -1.40
CA GLY A 438 10.42 15.19 -2.11
C GLY A 438 11.66 14.51 -1.51
N VAL A 439 11.81 14.55 -0.18
CA VAL A 439 12.92 13.86 0.51
C VAL A 439 12.83 12.34 0.31
N TRP A 440 11.63 11.79 0.35
CA TRP A 440 11.44 10.35 0.16
C TRP A 440 11.75 9.88 -1.26
N ILE A 441 11.46 10.69 -2.30
CA ILE A 441 11.89 10.43 -3.69
C ILE A 441 13.41 10.36 -3.77
N VAL A 442 14.12 11.31 -3.16
CA VAL A 442 15.59 11.31 -3.12
C VAL A 442 16.10 10.05 -2.42
N PHE A 443 15.44 9.63 -1.33
CA PHE A 443 15.79 8.39 -0.64
C PHE A 443 15.63 7.15 -1.54
N LEU A 444 14.54 7.04 -2.33
CA LEU A 444 14.38 5.96 -3.32
C LEU A 444 15.52 5.96 -4.33
N MET A 445 15.86 7.14 -4.87
CA MET A 445 16.95 7.26 -5.84
C MET A 445 18.29 6.79 -5.26
N ILE A 446 18.59 7.17 -4.02
CA ILE A 446 19.81 6.71 -3.31
C ILE A 446 19.77 5.20 -3.09
N TRP A 447 18.63 4.64 -2.65
CA TRP A 447 18.44 3.20 -2.42
C TRP A 447 18.75 2.36 -3.67
N ILE A 448 18.20 2.78 -4.81
CA ILE A 448 18.43 2.13 -6.10
C ILE A 448 19.86 2.32 -6.57
N ALA A 449 20.45 3.52 -6.41
CA ALA A 449 21.83 3.82 -6.78
C ALA A 449 22.85 2.97 -6.00
N LEU A 450 22.54 2.64 -4.75
CA LEU A 450 23.37 1.78 -3.91
C LEU A 450 23.19 0.27 -4.23
N GLY A 451 22.26 -0.09 -5.13
CA GLY A 451 21.98 -1.49 -5.48
C GLY A 451 21.33 -2.30 -4.34
N ILE A 452 20.73 -1.64 -3.33
CA ILE A 452 20.13 -2.34 -2.19
C ILE A 452 18.85 -3.04 -2.66
N PRO A 453 18.64 -4.34 -2.36
CA PRO A 453 17.44 -5.06 -2.75
C PRO A 453 16.16 -4.36 -2.26
N MET A 454 15.13 -4.36 -3.12
CA MET A 454 13.82 -3.79 -2.78
C MET A 454 13.07 -4.66 -1.77
N GLY A 455 13.23 -5.96 -1.88
CA GLY A 455 12.68 -6.98 -1.01
C GLY A 455 13.43 -8.29 -1.12
N PRO A 456 13.02 -9.33 -0.37
CA PRO A 456 13.67 -10.63 -0.39
C PRO A 456 13.67 -11.25 -1.80
N GLY A 457 14.85 -11.37 -2.42
CA GLY A 457 15.02 -11.91 -3.77
C GLY A 457 14.78 -10.92 -4.91
N TYR A 458 14.55 -9.62 -4.63
CA TYR A 458 14.27 -8.61 -5.64
C TYR A 458 15.32 -7.51 -5.65
N ALA A 459 16.28 -7.61 -6.56
CA ALA A 459 17.25 -6.54 -6.82
C ALA A 459 16.53 -5.30 -7.41
N PRO A 460 17.10 -4.08 -7.30
CA PRO A 460 16.47 -2.88 -7.84
C PRO A 460 16.49 -2.83 -9.38
N THR A 461 17.45 -3.51 -10.01
CA THR A 461 17.61 -3.63 -11.46
C THR A 461 17.61 -5.10 -11.87
N LEU A 462 17.35 -5.37 -13.14
CA LEU A 462 17.38 -6.72 -13.74
C LEU A 462 18.81 -7.14 -14.04
#